data_02c8f96c5f825a5df21101c7a13bc2e6
#
_entry.id   02c8f96c5f825a5df21101c7a13bc2e6
#
_cell.length_a   1.000
_cell.length_b   1.000
_cell.length_c   1.000
_cell.angle_alpha   90.00
_cell.angle_beta   90.00
_cell.angle_gamma   90.00
#
_symmetry.space_group_name_H-M   'P 1'
#
loop_
_entity.id
_entity.type
_entity.pdbx_description
1 polymer ?
#
loop_
_entity_poly.entity_id
_entity_poly.type
_entity_poly.pdbx_seq_one_letter_code
_entity_poly.pdbx_strand_id
1 'polypeptide(L)'
;MKEKETVEKLNGSLELQKNINNLVDEMEKRGFYEIDTYKHMIYSGVSEWYKFIFKGQKGKPIGENDFVTVEINENYMNISHNLYSDGEFDLEDGDFAELFFENFAEYEKELMEVKQPLLDDYDELVKDIRSIIGEDYMVVEFRDILVFKIRHIELNEYVFRFEIHKDKNWFVQEFSDSFIKSFNDMYDEDGEEEFNSLRKKVKSLFSRDCE
;
A
#
# COMPACT_ATOMS: atom_id res chain seq x y z
N MET A 1 27.00 1.95 -5.01
CA MET A 1 27.99 3.05 -5.23
C MET A 1 27.35 4.34 -5.77
N LYS A 2 25.99 4.38 -5.86
CA LYS A 2 25.23 5.62 -6.15
C LYS A 2 24.73 6.36 -4.90
N GLU A 3 24.73 5.69 -3.77
CA GLU A 3 24.07 6.13 -2.52
C GLU A 3 24.84 7.23 -1.77
N LYS A 4 26.16 7.17 -1.75
CA LYS A 4 26.97 8.23 -1.13
C LYS A 4 26.88 9.59 -1.81
N GLU A 5 26.54 9.65 -3.10
CA GLU A 5 26.39 10.93 -3.81
C GLU A 5 25.09 11.67 -3.46
N THR A 6 24.06 10.97 -3.00
CA THR A 6 22.76 11.59 -2.70
C THR A 6 22.82 12.34 -1.37
N VAL A 7 23.45 11.75 -0.36
CA VAL A 7 23.53 12.34 0.99
C VAL A 7 24.49 13.54 1.03
N GLU A 8 25.58 13.53 0.26
CA GLU A 8 26.52 14.68 0.17
C GLU A 8 25.90 15.94 -0.44
N LYS A 9 24.73 15.85 -1.07
CA LYS A 9 24.01 16.99 -1.65
C LYS A 9 22.94 17.60 -0.75
N LEU A 10 22.70 17.00 0.42
CA LEU A 10 21.72 17.51 1.36
C LEU A 10 22.30 18.70 2.15
N ASN A 11 21.74 19.89 1.95
CA ASN A 11 22.12 21.11 2.67
C ASN A 11 21.33 21.17 3.98
N GLY A 12 21.76 20.44 5.00
CA GLY A 12 21.19 20.49 6.34
C GLY A 12 22.28 20.75 7.38
N SER A 13 21.89 20.87 8.65
CA SER A 13 22.86 20.90 9.75
C SER A 13 23.70 19.62 9.73
N LEU A 14 24.91 19.65 10.28
CA LEU A 14 25.77 18.47 10.40
C LEU A 14 25.09 17.36 11.20
N GLU A 15 24.26 17.74 12.15
CA GLU A 15 23.49 16.82 12.99
C GLU A 15 22.38 16.12 12.19
N LEU A 16 21.60 16.88 11.44
CA LEU A 16 20.58 16.32 10.54
C LEU A 16 21.22 15.36 9.51
N GLN A 17 22.36 15.71 8.92
CA GLN A 17 23.06 14.84 8.00
C GLN A 17 23.53 13.53 8.67
N LYS A 18 24.01 13.60 9.91
CA LYS A 18 24.39 12.43 10.70
C LYS A 18 23.17 11.55 10.98
N ASN A 19 22.06 12.15 11.37
CA ASN A 19 20.81 11.44 11.67
C ASN A 19 20.25 10.74 10.42
N ILE A 20 20.27 11.40 9.27
CA ILE A 20 19.87 10.81 7.98
C ILE A 20 20.77 9.63 7.61
N ASN A 21 22.10 9.77 7.74
CA ASN A 21 23.02 8.67 7.46
C ASN A 21 22.76 7.46 8.38
N ASN A 22 22.55 7.71 9.67
CA ASN A 22 22.24 6.65 10.62
C ASN A 22 20.90 5.96 10.28
N LEU A 23 19.88 6.74 9.87
CA LEU A 23 18.60 6.20 9.42
C LEU A 23 18.76 5.25 8.24
N VAL A 24 19.44 5.70 7.19
CA VAL A 24 19.62 4.89 5.96
C VAL A 24 20.43 3.63 6.28
N ASP A 25 21.57 3.77 6.99
CA ASP A 25 22.43 2.63 7.37
C ASP A 25 21.66 1.58 8.18
N GLU A 26 20.79 2.00 9.07
CA GLU A 26 20.04 1.08 9.91
C GLU A 26 18.84 0.44 9.18
N MET A 27 18.18 1.17 8.31
CA MET A 27 17.14 0.60 7.45
C MET A 27 17.74 -0.47 6.52
N GLU A 28 18.93 -0.22 5.95
CA GLU A 28 19.65 -1.20 5.13
C GLU A 28 20.08 -2.44 5.94
N LYS A 29 20.59 -2.28 7.15
CA LYS A 29 20.92 -3.41 8.05
C LYS A 29 19.71 -4.28 8.38
N ARG A 30 18.51 -3.70 8.39
CA ARG A 30 17.24 -4.41 8.57
C ARG A 30 16.70 -5.02 7.28
N GLY A 31 17.39 -4.79 6.16
CA GLY A 31 17.05 -5.35 4.86
C GLY A 31 16.05 -4.51 4.05
N PHE A 32 15.81 -3.26 4.43
CA PHE A 32 15.07 -2.32 3.61
C PHE A 32 15.95 -1.74 2.52
N TYR A 33 15.34 -1.35 1.40
CA TYR A 33 16.01 -0.69 0.29
C TYR A 33 15.46 0.70 0.12
N GLU A 34 16.32 1.70 0.17
CA GLU A 34 15.96 3.05 -0.27
C GLU A 34 15.69 3.03 -1.78
N ILE A 35 14.50 3.45 -2.19
CA ILE A 35 14.09 3.51 -3.59
C ILE A 35 14.01 4.93 -4.12
N ASP A 36 13.78 5.90 -3.24
CA ASP A 36 13.73 7.31 -3.62
C ASP A 36 13.98 8.24 -2.45
N THR A 37 14.53 9.42 -2.74
CA THR A 37 14.82 10.47 -1.78
C THR A 37 14.41 11.81 -2.35
N TYR A 38 13.58 12.54 -1.62
CA TYR A 38 13.13 13.86 -1.99
C TYR A 38 13.51 14.88 -0.93
N LYS A 39 13.98 16.04 -1.39
CA LYS A 39 13.99 17.25 -0.57
C LYS A 39 12.75 18.06 -0.93
N HIS A 40 11.87 18.32 0.03
CA HIS A 40 10.78 19.22 -0.18
C HIS A 40 10.75 20.34 0.87
N MET A 41 10.43 21.53 0.43
CA MET A 41 10.24 22.67 1.31
C MET A 41 8.75 22.79 1.63
N ILE A 42 8.41 22.77 2.92
CA ILE A 42 7.06 23.14 3.31
C ILE A 42 6.92 24.66 3.24
N TYR A 43 5.79 25.11 2.71
CA TYR A 43 5.47 26.51 2.40
C TYR A 43 5.52 27.49 3.59
N SER A 44 5.80 27.05 4.80
CA SER A 44 5.96 27.90 5.98
C SER A 44 7.34 28.55 6.13
N GLY A 45 8.27 28.25 5.23
CA GLY A 45 9.56 28.96 5.10
C GLY A 45 10.59 28.73 6.22
N VAL A 46 10.37 27.78 7.12
CA VAL A 46 11.18 27.64 8.34
C VAL A 46 11.93 26.32 8.47
N SER A 47 11.50 25.25 7.85
CA SER A 47 12.22 23.97 7.94
C SER A 47 12.28 23.21 6.63
N GLU A 48 13.46 22.65 6.34
CA GLU A 48 13.66 21.74 5.22
C GLU A 48 13.30 20.34 5.69
N TRP A 49 12.42 19.68 4.94
CA TRP A 49 12.07 18.27 5.14
C TRP A 49 12.76 17.41 4.09
N TYR A 50 13.20 16.23 4.53
CA TYR A 50 13.73 15.19 3.67
C TYR A 50 12.80 14.00 3.75
N LYS A 51 12.42 13.48 2.59
CA LYS A 51 11.53 12.34 2.44
C LYS A 51 12.30 11.18 1.84
N PHE A 52 12.30 10.07 2.55
CA PHE A 52 12.87 8.80 2.11
C PHE A 52 11.77 7.79 1.90
N ILE A 53 11.85 7.02 0.83
CA ILE A 53 10.94 5.92 0.57
C ILE A 53 11.76 4.63 0.59
N PHE A 54 11.43 3.76 1.53
CA PHE A 54 12.06 2.46 1.70
C PHE A 54 11.11 1.36 1.25
N LYS A 55 11.63 0.41 0.51
CA LYS A 55 10.94 -0.81 0.15
C LYS A 55 11.15 -1.86 1.24
N GLY A 56 10.10 -2.57 1.61
CA GLY A 56 10.17 -3.63 2.61
C GLY A 56 10.81 -4.92 2.10
N GLN A 57 10.84 -5.93 2.96
CA GLN A 57 11.50 -7.20 2.72
C GLN A 57 10.50 -8.35 2.76
N LYS A 58 10.67 -9.33 1.85
CA LYS A 58 9.84 -10.53 1.81
C LYS A 58 9.85 -11.28 3.16
N GLY A 59 8.65 -11.64 3.63
CA GLY A 59 8.47 -12.37 4.88
C GLY A 59 8.61 -11.53 6.14
N LYS A 60 8.62 -10.20 6.02
CA LYS A 60 8.57 -9.24 7.12
C LYS A 60 7.20 -8.57 7.21
N PRO A 61 6.85 -7.94 8.35
CA PRO A 61 5.62 -7.17 8.50
C PRO A 61 5.44 -6.12 7.40
N ILE A 62 6.53 -5.42 7.04
CA ILE A 62 6.61 -4.56 5.87
C ILE A 62 7.17 -5.41 4.73
N GLY A 63 6.28 -5.88 3.85
CA GLY A 63 6.59 -6.82 2.79
C GLY A 63 7.36 -6.21 1.61
N GLU A 64 7.79 -7.06 0.67
CA GLU A 64 8.62 -6.65 -0.49
C GLU A 64 7.92 -5.67 -1.45
N ASN A 65 6.61 -5.54 -1.37
CA ASN A 65 5.83 -4.59 -2.17
C ASN A 65 5.22 -3.46 -1.32
N ASP A 66 5.47 -3.50 -0.03
CA ASP A 66 5.12 -2.41 0.87
C ASP A 66 6.19 -1.32 0.83
N PHE A 67 5.77 -0.08 1.03
CA PHE A 67 6.65 1.06 1.12
C PHE A 67 6.46 1.76 2.45
N VAL A 68 7.58 2.05 3.11
CA VAL A 68 7.64 2.94 4.26
C VAL A 68 8.19 4.28 3.79
N THR A 69 7.46 5.33 4.08
CA THR A 69 7.91 6.70 3.88
C THR A 69 8.37 7.25 5.21
N VAL A 70 9.57 7.80 5.24
CA VAL A 70 10.13 8.54 6.38
C VAL A 70 10.33 9.98 5.95
N GLU A 71 9.68 10.90 6.63
CA GLU A 71 9.89 12.34 6.46
C GLU A 71 10.57 12.87 7.71
N ILE A 72 11.69 13.55 7.54
CA ILE A 72 12.55 14.01 8.65
C ILE A 72 12.98 15.46 8.46
N ASN A 73 12.99 16.21 9.54
CA ASN A 73 13.65 17.51 9.67
C ASN A 73 14.55 17.52 10.92
N GLU A 74 14.97 18.70 11.38
CA GLU A 74 15.84 18.83 12.55
C GLU A 74 15.17 18.43 13.87
N ASN A 75 13.83 18.52 13.95
CA ASN A 75 13.09 18.35 15.20
C ASN A 75 12.10 17.17 15.16
N TYR A 76 11.64 16.77 13.99
CA TYR A 76 10.55 15.81 13.85
C TYR A 76 10.84 14.75 12.82
N MET A 77 10.26 13.60 13.01
CA MET A 77 10.23 12.51 12.05
C MET A 77 8.82 11.93 11.94
N ASN A 78 8.37 11.74 10.70
CA ASN A 78 7.13 11.05 10.37
C ASN A 78 7.42 9.73 9.69
N ILE A 79 6.76 8.65 10.14
CA ILE A 79 6.78 7.36 9.47
C ILE A 79 5.37 7.07 8.97
N SER A 80 5.26 6.67 7.70
CA SER A 80 3.99 6.25 7.12
C SER A 80 4.17 5.01 6.24
N HIS A 81 3.11 4.24 6.13
CA HIS A 81 3.01 3.06 5.30
C HIS A 81 1.89 3.25 4.28
N ASN A 82 1.96 2.57 3.13
CA ASN A 82 0.93 2.69 2.09
C ASN A 82 -0.49 2.29 2.54
N LEU A 83 -0.64 1.47 3.58
CA LEU A 83 -1.94 1.09 4.15
C LEU A 83 -2.27 1.83 5.45
N TYR A 84 -1.27 2.36 6.14
CA TYR A 84 -1.42 2.98 7.45
C TYR A 84 -0.51 4.19 7.54
N SER A 85 -1.08 5.36 7.78
CA SER A 85 -0.31 6.56 8.06
C SER A 85 -0.45 6.88 9.54
N ASP A 86 0.63 7.21 10.17
CA ASP A 86 0.81 8.14 11.29
C ASP A 86 1.63 7.58 12.45
N GLY A 87 2.89 7.96 12.46
CA GLY A 87 3.70 8.12 13.65
C GLY A 87 4.48 9.41 13.48
N GLU A 88 4.09 10.48 14.17
CA GLU A 88 4.91 11.67 14.32
C GLU A 88 5.73 11.51 15.60
N PHE A 89 7.06 11.62 15.46
CA PHE A 89 7.99 11.46 16.57
C PHE A 89 8.77 12.76 16.75
N ASP A 90 8.83 13.23 18.00
CA ASP A 90 9.68 14.33 18.40
C ASP A 90 11.11 13.84 18.58
N LEU A 91 12.07 14.51 17.98
CA LEU A 91 13.49 14.19 18.05
C LEU A 91 14.22 14.98 19.14
N GLU A 92 13.49 15.65 20.04
CA GLU A 92 14.11 16.36 21.15
C GLU A 92 14.80 15.38 22.12
N ASP A 93 16.10 15.55 22.29
CA ASP A 93 16.94 14.99 23.37
C ASP A 93 17.22 13.48 23.38
N GLY A 94 17.76 12.91 22.30
CA GLY A 94 18.23 11.53 22.36
C GLY A 94 19.21 11.13 21.26
N ASP A 95 19.80 9.94 21.40
CA ASP A 95 20.46 9.29 20.28
C ASP A 95 19.37 8.92 19.25
N PHE A 96 19.33 9.66 18.15
CA PHE A 96 18.34 9.49 17.09
C PHE A 96 18.16 8.02 16.66
N ALA A 97 19.26 7.27 16.57
CA ALA A 97 19.23 5.88 16.18
C ALA A 97 18.43 5.03 17.18
N GLU A 98 18.65 5.22 18.47
CA GLU A 98 17.98 4.45 19.54
C GLU A 98 16.47 4.78 19.55
N LEU A 99 16.11 6.06 19.55
CA LEU A 99 14.72 6.53 19.50
C LEU A 99 14.00 6.05 18.23
N PHE A 100 14.65 6.15 17.08
CA PHE A 100 14.07 5.68 15.82
C PHE A 100 13.72 4.20 15.90
N PHE A 101 14.62 3.37 16.44
CA PHE A 101 14.41 1.91 16.41
C PHE A 101 13.42 1.42 17.45
N GLU A 102 13.35 2.03 18.60
CA GLU A 102 12.29 1.76 19.57
C GLU A 102 10.92 2.09 18.98
N ASN A 103 10.77 3.29 18.44
CA ASN A 103 9.53 3.73 17.80
C ASN A 103 9.19 2.92 16.53
N PHE A 104 10.20 2.57 15.72
CA PHE A 104 9.98 1.75 14.52
C PHE A 104 9.51 0.33 14.85
N ALA A 105 10.01 -0.27 15.92
CA ALA A 105 9.56 -1.59 16.37
C ALA A 105 8.12 -1.56 16.88
N GLU A 106 7.73 -0.49 17.57
CA GLU A 106 6.35 -0.26 18.00
C GLU A 106 5.44 -0.03 16.79
N TYR A 107 5.86 0.80 15.86
CA TYR A 107 5.17 1.04 14.60
C TYR A 107 4.93 -0.25 13.78
N GLU A 108 5.97 -1.11 13.63
CA GLU A 108 5.81 -2.41 12.96
C GLU A 108 4.76 -3.29 13.66
N LYS A 109 4.71 -3.26 14.99
CA LYS A 109 3.73 -4.01 15.77
C LYS A 109 2.33 -3.47 15.55
N GLU A 110 2.13 -2.16 15.66
CA GLU A 110 0.84 -1.50 15.42
C GLU A 110 0.36 -1.73 13.99
N LEU A 111 1.27 -1.61 13.01
CA LEU A 111 0.96 -1.93 11.61
C LEU A 111 0.43 -3.34 11.46
N MET A 112 1.03 -4.33 12.13
CA MET A 112 0.57 -5.72 12.05
C MET A 112 -0.80 -5.92 12.70
N GLU A 113 -1.07 -5.23 13.81
CA GLU A 113 -2.38 -5.27 14.47
C GLU A 113 -3.51 -4.73 13.57
N VAL A 114 -3.20 -3.75 12.71
CA VAL A 114 -4.15 -3.20 11.72
C VAL A 114 -4.19 -4.05 10.44
N LYS A 115 -3.04 -4.44 9.92
CA LYS A 115 -2.90 -5.12 8.63
C LYS A 115 -3.44 -6.56 8.66
N GLN A 116 -3.21 -7.31 9.74
CA GLN A 116 -3.61 -8.71 9.78
C GLN A 116 -5.12 -8.90 9.67
N PRO A 117 -5.98 -8.18 10.42
CA PRO A 117 -7.42 -8.27 10.23
C PRO A 117 -7.90 -7.87 8.82
N LEU A 118 -7.23 -6.91 8.17
CA LEU A 118 -7.56 -6.53 6.80
C LEU A 118 -7.16 -7.62 5.80
N LEU A 119 -6.04 -8.31 6.03
CA LEU A 119 -5.62 -9.45 5.23
C LEU A 119 -6.59 -10.63 5.39
N ASP A 120 -7.06 -10.88 6.59
CA ASP A 120 -8.03 -11.96 6.86
C ASP A 120 -9.35 -11.69 6.12
N ASP A 121 -9.88 -10.46 6.24
CA ASP A 121 -11.09 -10.02 5.53
C ASP A 121 -10.89 -10.08 3.99
N TYR A 122 -9.71 -9.68 3.51
CA TYR A 122 -9.34 -9.76 2.09
C TYR A 122 -9.33 -11.20 1.59
N ASP A 123 -8.66 -12.10 2.29
CA ASP A 123 -8.54 -13.52 1.91
C ASP A 123 -9.91 -14.21 1.90
N GLU A 124 -10.78 -13.89 2.86
CA GLU A 124 -12.14 -14.41 2.93
C GLU A 124 -12.95 -13.96 1.71
N LEU A 125 -12.95 -12.66 1.38
CA LEU A 125 -13.70 -12.17 0.22
C LEU A 125 -13.14 -12.72 -1.10
N VAL A 126 -11.83 -12.81 -1.26
CA VAL A 126 -11.21 -13.43 -2.45
C VAL A 126 -11.67 -14.88 -2.61
N LYS A 127 -11.72 -15.64 -1.53
CA LYS A 127 -12.21 -17.02 -1.53
C LYS A 127 -13.67 -17.10 -1.94
N ASP A 128 -14.51 -16.24 -1.39
CA ASP A 128 -15.94 -16.19 -1.68
C ASP A 128 -16.20 -15.81 -3.15
N ILE A 129 -15.51 -14.78 -3.63
CA ILE A 129 -15.57 -14.37 -5.05
C ILE A 129 -15.18 -15.55 -5.96
N ARG A 130 -14.08 -16.24 -5.69
CA ARG A 130 -13.66 -17.42 -6.50
C ARG A 130 -14.72 -18.51 -6.52
N SER A 131 -15.53 -18.63 -5.48
CA SER A 131 -16.59 -19.65 -5.42
C SER A 131 -17.80 -19.34 -6.31
N ILE A 132 -17.99 -18.09 -6.73
CA ILE A 132 -19.18 -17.63 -7.45
C ILE A 132 -18.96 -17.22 -8.92
N ILE A 133 -17.72 -16.89 -9.34
CA ILE A 133 -17.44 -16.29 -10.66
C ILE A 133 -17.38 -17.35 -11.73
N GLY A 134 -17.57 -18.47 -11.80
CA GLY A 134 -17.49 -19.42 -12.92
C GLY A 134 -16.11 -19.51 -13.57
N GLU A 135 -16.01 -20.36 -14.59
CA GLU A 135 -14.73 -20.72 -15.25
C GLU A 135 -14.23 -19.66 -16.23
N ASP A 136 -15.11 -18.79 -16.71
CA ASP A 136 -14.75 -17.74 -17.70
C ASP A 136 -14.05 -16.53 -17.06
N TYR A 137 -13.97 -16.53 -15.74
CA TYR A 137 -13.40 -15.43 -14.96
C TYR A 137 -12.27 -15.88 -14.05
N MET A 138 -11.34 -14.97 -13.80
CA MET A 138 -10.27 -15.18 -12.83
C MET A 138 -10.12 -14.00 -11.87
N VAL A 139 -9.67 -14.29 -10.64
CA VAL A 139 -9.25 -13.27 -9.69
C VAL A 139 -7.77 -12.96 -9.88
N VAL A 140 -7.47 -11.68 -10.11
CA VAL A 140 -6.11 -11.14 -10.16
C VAL A 140 -5.85 -10.36 -8.87
N GLU A 141 -4.94 -10.84 -8.05
CA GLU A 141 -4.66 -10.30 -6.72
C GLU A 141 -3.46 -9.34 -6.74
N PHE A 142 -3.62 -8.25 -6.00
CA PHE A 142 -2.58 -7.28 -5.64
C PHE A 142 -2.60 -7.18 -4.11
N ARG A 143 -2.16 -8.26 -3.47
CA ARG A 143 -2.32 -8.50 -2.04
C ARG A 143 -1.64 -7.44 -1.16
N ASP A 144 -0.54 -6.89 -1.64
CA ASP A 144 0.26 -5.91 -0.89
C ASP A 144 -0.47 -4.57 -0.68
N ILE A 145 -1.33 -4.23 -1.63
CA ILE A 145 -2.19 -3.03 -1.56
C ILE A 145 -3.65 -3.39 -1.26
N LEU A 146 -3.91 -4.64 -0.88
CA LEU A 146 -5.24 -5.16 -0.55
C LEU A 146 -6.30 -4.85 -1.64
N VAL A 147 -5.89 -5.00 -2.88
CA VAL A 147 -6.73 -4.86 -4.07
C VAL A 147 -6.79 -6.18 -4.80
N PHE A 148 -7.95 -6.55 -5.30
CA PHE A 148 -8.06 -7.58 -6.32
C PHE A 148 -9.05 -7.19 -7.40
N LYS A 149 -8.96 -7.85 -8.55
CA LYS A 149 -9.82 -7.59 -9.71
C LYS A 149 -10.38 -8.89 -10.24
N ILE A 150 -11.60 -8.85 -10.73
CA ILE A 150 -12.16 -9.94 -11.55
C ILE A 150 -11.88 -9.58 -13.01
N ARG A 151 -11.30 -10.55 -13.75
CA ARG A 151 -10.98 -10.43 -15.17
C ARG A 151 -11.64 -11.55 -15.93
N HIS A 152 -12.30 -11.25 -17.04
CA HIS A 152 -12.74 -12.25 -18.00
C HIS A 152 -11.52 -12.81 -18.76
N ILE A 153 -11.41 -14.13 -18.86
CA ILE A 153 -10.18 -14.81 -19.34
C ILE A 153 -9.94 -14.53 -20.82
N GLU A 154 -10.92 -14.83 -21.68
CA GLU A 154 -10.76 -14.71 -23.13
C GLU A 154 -10.70 -13.24 -23.59
N LEU A 155 -11.58 -12.39 -23.08
CA LEU A 155 -11.58 -10.96 -23.42
C LEU A 155 -10.36 -10.22 -22.88
N ASN A 156 -9.72 -10.76 -21.83
CA ASN A 156 -8.65 -10.08 -21.08
C ASN A 156 -9.08 -8.73 -20.47
N GLU A 157 -10.38 -8.54 -20.24
CA GLU A 157 -10.99 -7.32 -19.70
C GLU A 157 -11.28 -7.46 -18.21
N TYR A 158 -11.03 -6.39 -17.46
CA TYR A 158 -11.44 -6.31 -16.07
C TYR A 158 -12.92 -5.95 -15.97
N VAL A 159 -13.63 -6.66 -15.08
CA VAL A 159 -15.07 -6.48 -14.85
C VAL A 159 -15.34 -5.77 -13.54
N PHE A 160 -14.57 -6.13 -12.49
CA PHE A 160 -14.66 -5.52 -11.17
C PHE A 160 -13.27 -5.28 -10.58
N ARG A 161 -13.18 -4.24 -9.73
CA ARG A 161 -12.07 -3.99 -8.82
C ARG A 161 -12.61 -3.85 -7.40
N PHE A 162 -11.96 -4.48 -6.47
CA PHE A 162 -12.24 -4.46 -5.04
C PHE A 162 -11.01 -3.94 -4.31
N GLU A 163 -11.25 -3.09 -3.32
CA GLU A 163 -10.21 -2.54 -2.46
C GLU A 163 -10.76 -2.45 -1.04
N ILE A 164 -10.03 -3.00 -0.06
CA ILE A 164 -10.39 -2.84 1.35
C ILE A 164 -9.63 -1.65 1.95
N HIS A 165 -10.34 -0.80 2.65
CA HIS A 165 -9.78 0.34 3.35
C HIS A 165 -9.49 0.01 4.82
N LYS A 166 -8.69 0.85 5.47
CA LYS A 166 -8.28 0.70 6.88
C LYS A 166 -9.45 0.61 7.88
N ASP A 167 -10.60 1.16 7.54
CA ASP A 167 -11.84 1.11 8.30
C ASP A 167 -12.68 -0.14 8.01
N LYS A 168 -12.10 -1.12 7.29
CA LYS A 168 -12.71 -2.37 6.81
C LYS A 168 -13.85 -2.19 5.81
N ASN A 169 -14.04 -0.99 5.29
CA ASN A 169 -15.00 -0.77 4.22
C ASN A 169 -14.42 -1.20 2.86
N TRP A 170 -15.26 -1.84 2.05
CA TRP A 170 -14.92 -2.25 0.70
C TRP A 170 -15.30 -1.18 -0.31
N PHE A 171 -14.34 -0.73 -1.10
CA PHE A 171 -14.61 0.01 -2.33
C PHE A 171 -14.73 -0.98 -3.49
N VAL A 172 -15.86 -0.89 -4.23
CA VAL A 172 -16.12 -1.76 -5.39
C VAL A 172 -16.32 -0.89 -6.62
N GLN A 173 -15.47 -1.08 -7.61
CA GLN A 173 -15.57 -0.41 -8.91
C GLN A 173 -16.02 -1.41 -9.99
N GLU A 174 -17.03 -1.04 -10.77
CA GLU A 174 -17.54 -1.82 -11.90
C GLU A 174 -16.99 -1.24 -13.21
N PHE A 175 -16.58 -2.11 -14.13
CA PHE A 175 -16.10 -1.75 -15.48
C PHE A 175 -17.07 -2.23 -16.57
N SER A 176 -18.36 -1.93 -16.40
CA SER A 176 -19.44 -2.41 -17.24
C SER A 176 -19.28 -2.02 -18.71
N ASP A 177 -19.02 -0.75 -19.00
CA ASP A 177 -19.03 -0.22 -20.38
C ASP A 177 -17.95 -0.86 -21.26
N SER A 178 -16.73 -1.00 -20.71
CA SER A 178 -15.63 -1.66 -21.42
C SER A 178 -15.92 -3.14 -21.66
N PHE A 179 -16.36 -3.83 -20.61
CA PHE A 179 -16.66 -5.26 -20.68
C PHE A 179 -17.79 -5.57 -21.65
N ILE A 180 -18.96 -4.88 -21.53
CA ILE A 180 -20.13 -5.11 -22.39
C ILE A 180 -19.76 -4.90 -23.86
N LYS A 181 -19.02 -3.84 -24.15
CA LYS A 181 -18.57 -3.59 -25.53
C LYS A 181 -17.70 -4.71 -26.06
N SER A 182 -16.67 -5.10 -25.34
CA SER A 182 -15.73 -6.16 -25.74
C SER A 182 -16.44 -7.51 -25.86
N PHE A 183 -17.39 -7.80 -24.96
CA PHE A 183 -18.18 -9.02 -24.98
C PHE A 183 -19.04 -9.11 -26.23
N ASN A 184 -19.82 -8.06 -26.54
CA ASN A 184 -20.67 -7.98 -27.72
C ASN A 184 -19.86 -8.06 -29.03
N ASP A 185 -18.68 -7.40 -29.06
CA ASP A 185 -17.79 -7.44 -30.22
C ASP A 185 -17.20 -8.87 -30.47
N MET A 186 -17.02 -9.68 -29.44
CA MET A 186 -16.44 -11.01 -29.56
C MET A 186 -17.46 -12.12 -29.77
N TYR A 187 -18.58 -12.09 -29.02
CA TYR A 187 -19.51 -13.22 -28.98
C TYR A 187 -20.79 -13.00 -29.77
N ASP A 188 -21.07 -11.77 -30.24
CA ASP A 188 -22.34 -11.37 -30.85
C ASP A 188 -23.57 -11.71 -29.97
N GLU A 189 -23.38 -11.63 -28.66
CA GLU A 189 -24.35 -11.93 -27.61
C GLU A 189 -24.55 -10.72 -26.68
N ASP A 190 -25.54 -10.80 -25.76
CA ASP A 190 -25.86 -9.71 -24.84
C ASP A 190 -24.90 -9.67 -23.65
N GLY A 191 -23.83 -8.90 -23.77
CA GLY A 191 -22.87 -8.67 -22.70
C GLY A 191 -23.44 -7.95 -21.47
N GLU A 192 -24.56 -7.22 -21.63
CA GLU A 192 -25.24 -6.60 -20.50
C GLU A 192 -25.93 -7.65 -19.62
N GLU A 193 -26.51 -8.68 -20.21
CA GLU A 193 -27.12 -9.79 -19.46
C GLU A 193 -26.04 -10.57 -18.68
N GLU A 194 -24.91 -10.89 -19.33
CA GLU A 194 -23.77 -11.54 -18.71
C GLU A 194 -23.19 -10.71 -17.55
N PHE A 195 -22.95 -9.43 -17.78
CA PHE A 195 -22.49 -8.53 -16.73
C PHE A 195 -23.45 -8.46 -15.54
N ASN A 196 -24.75 -8.31 -15.81
CA ASN A 196 -25.77 -8.22 -14.78
C ASN A 196 -25.90 -9.55 -13.98
N SER A 197 -25.68 -10.69 -14.63
CA SER A 197 -25.62 -12.01 -13.96
C SER A 197 -24.48 -12.06 -12.96
N LEU A 198 -23.27 -11.70 -13.37
CA LEU A 198 -22.10 -11.64 -12.47
C LEU A 198 -22.31 -10.61 -11.36
N ARG A 199 -22.82 -9.44 -11.71
CA ARG A 199 -23.09 -8.34 -10.76
C ARG A 199 -24.04 -8.76 -9.64
N LYS A 200 -25.10 -9.53 -9.95
CA LYS A 200 -26.01 -10.07 -8.93
C LYS A 200 -25.29 -11.00 -7.96
N LYS A 201 -24.44 -11.90 -8.47
CA LYS A 201 -23.66 -12.81 -7.64
C LYS A 201 -22.74 -12.05 -6.70
N VAL A 202 -21.97 -11.08 -7.25
CA VAL A 202 -21.07 -10.24 -6.47
C VAL A 202 -21.83 -9.47 -5.38
N LYS A 203 -22.92 -8.80 -5.72
CA LYS A 203 -23.72 -8.03 -4.74
C LYS A 203 -24.31 -8.89 -3.64
N SER A 204 -24.61 -10.15 -3.90
CA SER A 204 -25.15 -11.05 -2.88
C SER A 204 -24.17 -11.33 -1.72
N LEU A 205 -22.86 -11.16 -1.93
CA LEU A 205 -21.86 -11.31 -0.87
C LEU A 205 -21.92 -10.16 0.14
N PHE A 206 -22.12 -8.94 -0.34
CA PHE A 206 -22.18 -7.74 0.51
C PHE A 206 -23.55 -7.54 1.18
N SER A 207 -24.55 -8.36 0.84
CA SER A 207 -25.88 -8.28 1.44
C SER A 207 -26.05 -9.22 2.66
N ARG A 208 -25.06 -10.05 2.95
CA ARG A 208 -25.14 -11.05 4.06
C ARG A 208 -24.87 -10.46 5.44
N ASP A 209 -24.26 -9.28 5.50
CA ASP A 209 -23.86 -8.64 6.78
C ASP A 209 -24.98 -7.78 7.40
N CYS A 210 -26.22 -7.88 6.89
CA CYS A 210 -27.37 -7.09 7.38
C CYS A 210 -28.43 -7.93 8.15
N GLU A 211 -28.08 -9.12 8.63
CA GLU A 211 -28.91 -9.92 9.55
C GLU A 211 -28.20 -10.06 10.94
#